data_015743b048fb7c133f4de4f2fb9b7ffe
#
_entry.id   015743b048fb7c133f4de4f2fb9b7ffe
#
_cell.length_a   1.000
_cell.length_b   1.000
_cell.length_c   1.000
_cell.angle_alpha   90.00
_cell.angle_beta   90.00
_cell.angle_gamma   90.00
#
_symmetry.space_group_name_H-M   'P 1'
#
loop_
_entity.id
_entity.type
_entity.pdbx_description
1 polymer ?
#
loop_
_entity_poly.entity_id
_entity_poly.type
_entity_poly.pdbx_seq_one_letter_code
_entity_poly.pdbx_strand_id
1 'polypeptide(L)'
;KNGLWLAGANPYTGANAHYTNLSGYELCAAMGRRTGANSANINFGQTPFVYNPPEGFKALCTSNIKHGPVRDPRQHFGAVLWTGNSSTSNRKISGLKFKPDLVWSKTRNFAYHHVLMDSVRGPSNRLNADQTFTENFTAGGHLASFDDDGFTWQYGSGSGNEWWNQSYNYVAWCWKAGGAAVTNSVGTISSQVSANKEAGFSIMTYTGNGSNGATIGHGLDSAPEFVIVKGRNNALNWVITEKNDHSKYLELNTTQAYQNQSSYNMFNSTAPSSTVITLGNIGNTNTNGINYVAYAWHSVPGYSKVGAFNGDGETDNTFIPCGFRPAWIMARTTNTSGGQWWIVDTKRDPDNVVYNMLDANRENTERTDTIYDINSNGFKVRLGLNTDTFVFLAFAEQSISNPFGGQSDAR
;
A
#
# COMPACT_ATOMS: atom_id res chain seq x y z
N LYS A 1 24.12 25.19 26.00
CA LYS A 1 25.24 25.25 26.95
C LYS A 1 24.78 25.97 28.20
N ASN A 2 24.78 25.29 29.35
CA ASN A 2 24.30 25.82 30.64
C ASN A 2 22.86 26.39 30.62
N GLY A 3 21.95 25.71 29.92
CA GLY A 3 20.56 26.15 29.75
C GLY A 3 20.33 27.24 28.72
N LEU A 4 21.37 27.75 28.08
CA LEU A 4 21.27 28.73 27.02
C LEU A 4 21.44 28.08 25.63
N TRP A 5 20.65 28.52 24.67
CA TRP A 5 20.79 28.12 23.29
C TRP A 5 22.07 28.68 22.67
N LEU A 6 22.74 27.89 21.83
CA LEU A 6 23.97 28.35 21.16
C LEU A 6 23.66 29.55 20.25
N ALA A 7 24.58 30.51 20.21
CA ALA A 7 24.51 31.71 19.38
C ALA A 7 23.20 32.53 19.50
N GLY A 8 22.53 32.45 20.65
CA GLY A 8 21.29 33.17 20.88
C GLY A 8 20.10 32.65 20.06
N ALA A 9 20.18 31.39 19.60
CA ALA A 9 19.07 30.76 18.90
C ALA A 9 17.80 30.75 19.77
N ASN A 10 16.67 30.96 19.14
CA ASN A 10 15.36 30.90 19.77
C ASN A 10 14.52 29.78 19.13
N PRO A 11 14.22 28.68 19.85
CA PRO A 11 13.46 27.56 19.29
C PRO A 11 12.00 27.88 18.98
N TYR A 12 11.44 28.94 19.60
CA TYR A 12 10.05 29.34 19.37
C TYR A 12 9.87 30.19 18.10
N THR A 13 10.83 31.08 17.84
CA THR A 13 10.75 32.00 16.71
C THR A 13 11.58 31.56 15.52
N GLY A 14 12.46 30.59 15.71
CA GLY A 14 13.46 30.19 14.70
C GLY A 14 14.58 31.21 14.53
N ALA A 15 14.62 32.30 15.31
CA ALA A 15 15.68 33.29 15.23
C ALA A 15 17.05 32.65 15.52
N ASN A 16 18.06 32.98 14.71
CA ASN A 16 19.42 32.44 14.77
C ASN A 16 19.47 30.89 14.65
N ALA A 17 18.47 30.26 14.02
CA ALA A 17 18.54 28.85 13.71
C ALA A 17 19.73 28.56 12.81
N HIS A 18 20.51 27.54 13.14
CA HIS A 18 21.69 27.12 12.35
C HIS A 18 21.28 26.50 11.02
N TYR A 19 20.13 25.86 10.99
CA TYR A 19 19.51 25.28 9.80
C TYR A 19 18.08 25.77 9.69
N THR A 20 17.67 26.14 8.48
CA THR A 20 16.33 26.61 8.14
C THR A 20 15.75 25.77 7.00
N ASN A 21 14.46 25.88 6.76
CA ASN A 21 13.77 25.19 5.64
C ASN A 21 13.87 23.64 5.71
N LEU A 22 13.82 23.08 6.92
CA LEU A 22 13.85 21.63 7.14
C LEU A 22 12.47 20.98 7.01
N SER A 23 11.46 21.74 6.61
CA SER A 23 10.12 21.20 6.35
C SER A 23 10.15 20.23 5.17
N GLY A 24 9.60 19.03 5.36
CA GLY A 24 9.57 17.98 4.33
C GLY A 24 10.79 17.06 4.30
N TYR A 25 11.80 17.30 5.15
CA TYR A 25 12.94 16.40 5.29
C TYR A 25 12.78 15.46 6.50
N GLU A 26 13.20 14.22 6.33
CA GLU A 26 13.39 13.31 7.47
C GLU A 26 14.72 13.67 8.14
N LEU A 27 14.66 13.95 9.44
CA LEU A 27 15.82 14.39 10.20
C LEU A 27 16.23 13.33 11.21
N CYS A 28 17.53 13.08 11.31
CA CYS A 28 18.10 12.28 12.38
C CYS A 28 19.05 13.11 13.25
N ALA A 29 19.10 12.78 14.55
CA ALA A 29 20.09 13.37 15.44
C ALA A 29 21.47 12.81 15.10
N ALA A 30 22.41 13.69 14.73
CA ALA A 30 23.78 13.32 14.44
C ALA A 30 24.74 14.12 15.29
N MET A 31 25.83 13.47 15.72
CA MET A 31 26.97 14.12 16.37
C MET A 31 28.24 13.83 15.57
N GLY A 32 28.90 14.90 15.18
CA GLY A 32 30.20 14.86 14.52
C GLY A 32 31.30 15.47 15.41
N ARG A 33 32.51 14.98 15.22
CA ARG A 33 33.71 15.47 15.92
C ARG A 33 34.76 15.89 14.90
N ARG A 34 35.41 17.03 15.16
CA ARG A 34 36.44 17.56 14.28
C ARG A 34 37.88 17.08 14.66
N THR A 35 38.24 17.05 15.94
CA THR A 35 39.56 16.62 16.44
C THR A 35 39.52 16.27 17.94
N GLY A 36 40.39 15.35 18.40
CA GLY A 36 40.58 15.03 19.83
C GLY A 36 39.61 13.97 20.41
N ALA A 37 39.92 13.43 21.59
CA ALA A 37 39.09 12.48 22.32
C ALA A 37 38.09 13.22 23.23
N ASN A 38 36.87 13.47 22.78
CA ASN A 38 35.80 14.05 23.59
C ASN A 38 34.67 13.02 23.73
N SER A 39 34.12 12.89 24.92
CA SER A 39 32.88 12.18 25.18
C SER A 39 31.72 13.16 25.19
N ALA A 40 30.56 12.73 24.71
CA ALA A 40 29.31 13.45 24.87
C ALA A 40 28.25 12.51 25.40
N ASN A 41 27.51 12.96 26.39
CA ASN A 41 26.33 12.26 26.87
C ASN A 41 25.09 12.86 26.20
N ILE A 42 24.30 12.01 25.59
CA ILE A 42 23.02 12.40 24.99
C ILE A 42 21.90 11.89 25.89
N ASN A 43 21.04 12.78 26.33
CA ASN A 43 19.82 12.44 27.06
C ASN A 43 18.61 12.64 26.16
N PHE A 44 18.01 11.56 25.70
CA PHE A 44 16.76 11.53 24.92
C PHE A 44 15.50 11.44 25.82
N GLY A 45 15.67 11.57 27.14
CA GLY A 45 14.62 11.41 28.13
C GLY A 45 14.72 10.10 28.93
N GLN A 46 15.82 9.34 28.79
CA GLN A 46 16.11 8.16 29.60
C GLN A 46 16.42 8.52 31.06
N THR A 47 16.80 9.77 31.32
CA THR A 47 16.92 10.34 32.65
C THR A 47 16.25 11.73 32.71
N PRO A 48 15.85 12.23 33.89
CA PRO A 48 15.28 13.56 33.98
C PRO A 48 16.20 14.63 33.38
N PHE A 49 15.63 15.60 32.69
CA PHE A 49 16.39 16.71 32.15
C PHE A 49 16.85 17.62 33.25
N VAL A 50 18.11 18.03 33.22
CA VAL A 50 18.68 19.03 34.16
C VAL A 50 18.03 20.41 33.94
N TYR A 51 17.64 20.71 32.70
CA TYR A 51 16.95 21.95 32.33
C TYR A 51 15.61 21.59 31.69
N ASN A 52 14.58 22.32 32.04
CA ASN A 52 13.26 22.12 31.42
C ASN A 52 13.35 22.40 29.93
N PRO A 53 12.82 21.49 29.08
CA PRO A 53 12.72 21.80 27.67
C PRO A 53 11.77 22.98 27.45
N PRO A 54 11.95 23.75 26.36
CA PRO A 54 11.01 24.81 26.01
C PRO A 54 9.59 24.29 25.90
N GLU A 55 8.60 25.15 26.10
CA GLU A 55 7.20 24.80 25.95
C GLU A 55 6.95 24.22 24.52
N GLY A 56 6.20 23.13 24.44
CA GLY A 56 5.94 22.42 23.19
C GLY A 56 7.02 21.42 22.78
N PHE A 57 8.22 21.46 23.36
CA PHE A 57 9.28 20.49 23.13
C PHE A 57 9.17 19.33 24.12
N LYS A 58 9.41 18.12 23.63
CA LYS A 58 9.35 16.88 24.42
C LYS A 58 10.65 16.10 24.28
N ALA A 59 10.89 15.20 25.22
CA ALA A 59 11.97 14.23 25.11
C ALA A 59 11.85 13.42 23.80
N LEU A 60 12.96 13.17 23.13
CA LEU A 60 13.01 12.29 21.96
C LEU A 60 12.98 10.83 22.42
N CYS A 61 11.82 10.38 22.85
CA CYS A 61 11.58 9.00 23.29
C CYS A 61 10.27 8.47 22.70
N THR A 62 10.12 7.16 22.66
CA THR A 62 8.97 6.48 22.02
C THR A 62 7.63 6.87 22.63
N SER A 63 7.58 7.21 23.93
CA SER A 63 6.35 7.68 24.59
C SER A 63 5.85 9.05 24.11
N ASN A 64 6.72 9.84 23.48
CA ASN A 64 6.40 11.15 22.92
C ASN A 64 6.15 11.12 21.41
N ILE A 65 6.38 10.00 20.76
CA ILE A 65 6.02 9.83 19.35
C ILE A 65 4.50 9.88 19.26
N LYS A 66 3.99 10.82 18.45
CA LYS A 66 2.55 10.84 18.15
C LYS A 66 2.21 9.52 17.44
N HIS A 67 1.29 8.79 18.03
CA HIS A 67 0.70 7.66 17.33
C HIS A 67 0.06 8.17 16.04
N GLY A 68 0.28 7.45 14.94
CA GLY A 68 -0.52 7.64 13.74
C GLY A 68 -2.01 7.36 14.03
N PRO A 69 -2.91 7.73 13.14
CA PRO A 69 -4.34 7.48 13.31
C PRO A 69 -4.61 5.97 13.50
N VAL A 70 -3.91 5.11 12.79
CA VAL A 70 -4.03 3.64 12.94
C VAL A 70 -3.20 3.16 14.13
N ARG A 71 -3.89 2.74 15.20
CA ARG A 71 -3.24 2.23 16.41
C ARG A 71 -2.81 0.78 16.32
N ASP A 72 -3.60 -0.05 15.68
CA ASP A 72 -3.29 -1.47 15.41
C ASP A 72 -3.45 -1.76 13.92
N PRO A 73 -2.37 -1.72 13.12
CA PRO A 73 -2.39 -2.04 11.70
C PRO A 73 -3.09 -3.36 11.36
N ARG A 74 -2.99 -4.36 12.25
CA ARG A 74 -3.63 -5.69 12.08
C ARG A 74 -5.15 -5.66 12.04
N GLN A 75 -5.78 -4.53 12.42
CA GLN A 75 -7.23 -4.31 12.27
C GLN A 75 -7.62 -3.82 10.87
N HIS A 76 -6.62 -3.49 10.01
CA HIS A 76 -6.86 -2.86 8.72
C HIS A 76 -6.18 -3.56 7.55
N PHE A 77 -5.05 -4.24 7.80
CA PHE A 77 -4.32 -5.04 6.82
C PHE A 77 -3.81 -6.33 7.46
N GLY A 78 -3.77 -7.40 6.68
CA GLY A 78 -3.17 -8.66 7.07
C GLY A 78 -3.00 -9.62 5.91
N ALA A 79 -2.08 -10.57 6.06
CA ALA A 79 -1.86 -11.64 5.12
C ALA A 79 -2.16 -13.00 5.79
N VAL A 80 -2.78 -13.90 5.05
CA VAL A 80 -3.04 -15.28 5.48
C VAL A 80 -2.49 -16.28 4.48
N LEU A 81 -1.94 -17.38 5.02
CA LEU A 81 -1.42 -18.50 4.24
C LEU A 81 -2.27 -19.74 4.52
N TRP A 82 -2.49 -20.55 3.50
CA TRP A 82 -3.09 -21.88 3.67
C TRP A 82 -2.62 -22.84 2.59
N THR A 83 -2.78 -24.13 2.87
CA THR A 83 -2.64 -25.18 1.85
C THR A 83 -4.03 -25.68 1.51
N GLY A 84 -4.34 -25.81 0.24
CA GLY A 84 -5.58 -26.41 -0.24
C GLY A 84 -5.66 -27.87 0.18
N ASN A 85 -6.87 -28.38 0.34
CA ASN A 85 -7.11 -29.77 0.73
C ASN A 85 -7.98 -30.54 -0.29
N SER A 86 -8.21 -29.95 -1.45
CA SER A 86 -9.03 -30.48 -2.54
C SER A 86 -10.47 -30.87 -2.16
N SER A 87 -10.97 -30.37 -1.02
CA SER A 87 -12.34 -30.60 -0.58
C SER A 87 -13.34 -29.85 -1.46
N THR A 88 -14.48 -30.45 -1.68
CA THR A 88 -15.64 -29.83 -2.38
C THR A 88 -16.57 -29.08 -1.44
N SER A 89 -16.29 -29.10 -0.13
CA SER A 89 -17.04 -28.34 0.86
C SER A 89 -16.54 -26.91 0.98
N ASN A 90 -17.42 -26.01 1.39
CA ASN A 90 -17.04 -24.65 1.74
C ASN A 90 -15.95 -24.66 2.81
N ARG A 91 -15.01 -23.73 2.68
CA ARG A 91 -13.86 -23.68 3.57
C ARG A 91 -13.63 -22.27 4.08
N LYS A 92 -13.64 -22.11 5.41
CA LYS A 92 -13.24 -20.88 6.07
C LYS A 92 -11.72 -20.78 6.13
N ILE A 93 -11.18 -19.63 5.76
CA ILE A 93 -9.78 -19.22 5.94
C ILE A 93 -9.82 -18.05 6.95
N SER A 94 -9.27 -18.29 8.13
CA SER A 94 -9.24 -17.34 9.25
C SER A 94 -7.81 -16.95 9.59
N GLY A 95 -7.65 -16.00 10.52
CA GLY A 95 -6.36 -15.53 11.02
C GLY A 95 -6.15 -14.02 10.88
N LEU A 96 -7.13 -13.31 10.30
CA LEU A 96 -7.19 -11.85 10.34
C LEU A 96 -7.76 -11.39 11.69
N LYS A 97 -7.57 -10.11 12.01
CA LYS A 97 -8.21 -9.46 13.17
C LYS A 97 -9.36 -8.55 12.76
N PHE A 98 -9.87 -8.72 11.55
CA PHE A 98 -10.93 -7.91 10.97
C PHE A 98 -11.66 -8.68 9.88
N LYS A 99 -12.87 -8.22 9.57
CA LYS A 99 -13.60 -8.61 8.37
C LYS A 99 -13.00 -7.88 7.17
N PRO A 100 -12.42 -8.60 6.18
CA PRO A 100 -11.86 -7.95 5.01
C PRO A 100 -12.94 -7.42 4.08
N ASP A 101 -12.64 -6.29 3.43
CA ASP A 101 -13.44 -5.72 2.35
C ASP A 101 -12.80 -5.95 0.97
N LEU A 102 -11.48 -6.18 0.92
CA LEU A 102 -10.75 -6.62 -0.26
C LEU A 102 -9.91 -7.85 0.09
N VAL A 103 -10.04 -8.88 -0.71
CA VAL A 103 -9.20 -10.09 -0.69
C VAL A 103 -8.50 -10.21 -2.04
N TRP A 104 -7.17 -10.11 -2.01
CA TRP A 104 -6.30 -10.35 -3.16
C TRP A 104 -5.52 -11.64 -2.92
N SER A 105 -5.82 -12.68 -3.67
CA SER A 105 -5.26 -14.02 -3.45
C SER A 105 -4.46 -14.53 -4.65
N LYS A 106 -3.49 -15.42 -4.36
CA LYS A 106 -2.61 -16.07 -5.33
C LYS A 106 -2.15 -17.45 -4.85
N THR A 107 -2.08 -18.38 -5.78
CA THR A 107 -1.33 -19.64 -5.63
C THR A 107 0.16 -19.36 -5.63
N ARG A 108 0.90 -19.96 -4.69
CA ARG A 108 2.34 -19.76 -4.55
C ARG A 108 3.18 -20.71 -5.40
N ASN A 109 2.82 -21.98 -5.42
CA ASN A 109 3.58 -23.08 -6.00
C ASN A 109 2.95 -23.67 -7.29
N PHE A 110 1.98 -22.97 -7.86
CA PHE A 110 1.38 -23.32 -9.15
C PHE A 110 1.03 -22.05 -9.94
N ALA A 111 1.10 -22.12 -11.28
CA ALA A 111 0.86 -20.99 -12.15
C ALA A 111 -0.65 -20.79 -12.39
N TYR A 112 -1.27 -19.92 -11.58
CA TYR A 112 -2.64 -19.45 -11.71
C TYR A 112 -2.74 -17.94 -11.52
N HIS A 113 -3.77 -17.35 -12.10
CA HIS A 113 -4.02 -15.93 -12.06
C HIS A 113 -4.17 -15.39 -10.63
N HIS A 114 -3.77 -14.16 -10.43
CA HIS A 114 -4.15 -13.38 -9.26
C HIS A 114 -5.65 -13.10 -9.27
N VAL A 115 -6.31 -13.16 -8.13
CA VAL A 115 -7.74 -12.89 -8.01
C VAL A 115 -8.05 -11.86 -6.94
N LEU A 116 -8.93 -10.92 -7.29
CA LEU A 116 -9.42 -9.87 -6.44
C LEU A 116 -10.94 -9.97 -6.28
N MET A 117 -11.39 -9.98 -5.03
CA MET A 117 -12.80 -9.92 -4.65
C MET A 117 -12.99 -8.88 -3.57
N ASP A 118 -14.04 -8.09 -3.63
CA ASP A 118 -14.32 -7.05 -2.66
C ASP A 118 -15.80 -6.97 -2.25
N SER A 119 -16.04 -6.36 -1.10
CA SER A 119 -17.35 -6.27 -0.48
C SER A 119 -18.33 -5.38 -1.24
N VAL A 120 -17.85 -4.43 -2.03
CA VAL A 120 -18.69 -3.49 -2.80
C VAL A 120 -19.26 -4.15 -4.05
N ARG A 121 -18.47 -4.98 -4.73
CA ARG A 121 -18.93 -5.77 -5.87
C ARG A 121 -19.66 -7.05 -5.46
N GLY A 122 -19.44 -7.48 -4.23
CA GLY A 122 -19.94 -8.74 -3.68
C GLY A 122 -18.92 -9.89 -3.79
N PRO A 123 -19.02 -10.87 -2.89
CA PRO A 123 -18.00 -11.90 -2.71
C PRO A 123 -17.84 -12.85 -3.91
N SER A 124 -18.86 -13.00 -4.73
CA SER A 124 -18.83 -13.87 -5.91
C SER A 124 -18.22 -13.22 -7.15
N ASN A 125 -17.98 -11.92 -7.14
CA ASN A 125 -17.52 -11.18 -8.31
C ASN A 125 -15.99 -11.11 -8.35
N ARG A 126 -15.39 -11.91 -9.20
CA ARG A 126 -13.94 -12.06 -9.35
C ARG A 126 -13.39 -11.20 -10.49
N LEU A 127 -12.26 -10.57 -10.25
CA LEU A 127 -11.38 -9.98 -11.25
C LEU A 127 -9.98 -10.58 -11.13
N ASN A 128 -9.22 -10.58 -12.24
CA ASN A 128 -7.84 -11.08 -12.27
C ASN A 128 -6.88 -9.91 -12.49
N ALA A 129 -5.92 -9.72 -11.56
CA ALA A 129 -5.00 -8.57 -11.60
C ALA A 129 -4.05 -8.60 -12.79
N ASP A 130 -3.69 -9.79 -13.23
CA ASP A 130 -2.75 -10.07 -14.32
C ASP A 130 -3.42 -10.18 -15.69
N GLN A 131 -4.75 -9.93 -15.80
CA GLN A 131 -5.51 -10.11 -17.01
C GLN A 131 -6.43 -8.94 -17.32
N THR A 132 -6.81 -8.82 -18.60
CA THR A 132 -7.83 -7.87 -19.06
C THR A 132 -9.26 -8.38 -18.86
N PHE A 133 -9.46 -9.60 -18.42
CA PHE A 133 -10.76 -10.27 -18.36
C PHE A 133 -11.82 -9.42 -17.67
N THR A 134 -13.05 -9.59 -18.13
CA THR A 134 -14.22 -9.01 -17.46
C THR A 134 -14.47 -9.68 -16.12
N GLU A 135 -15.25 -9.02 -15.29
CA GLU A 135 -15.73 -9.59 -14.04
C GLU A 135 -16.48 -10.90 -14.30
N ASN A 136 -16.15 -11.90 -13.55
CA ASN A 136 -16.65 -13.25 -13.77
C ASN A 136 -17.34 -13.76 -12.50
N PHE A 137 -18.59 -14.16 -12.67
CA PHE A 137 -19.29 -15.00 -11.72
C PHE A 137 -18.97 -16.45 -12.04
N THR A 138 -18.12 -17.11 -11.28
CA THR A 138 -17.58 -18.38 -11.71
C THR A 138 -18.33 -19.57 -11.16
N ALA A 139 -18.75 -20.48 -12.07
CA ALA A 139 -19.04 -21.86 -11.74
C ALA A 139 -17.84 -22.58 -11.07
N GLY A 140 -16.63 -22.00 -11.15
CA GLY A 140 -15.37 -22.58 -10.67
C GLY A 140 -14.98 -22.27 -9.23
N GLY A 141 -15.88 -21.75 -8.41
CA GLY A 141 -15.61 -21.35 -7.02
C GLY A 141 -15.39 -19.86 -6.86
N HIS A 142 -15.81 -19.35 -5.71
CA HIS A 142 -15.79 -17.93 -5.36
C HIS A 142 -15.79 -17.77 -3.83
N LEU A 143 -15.70 -16.55 -3.32
CA LEU A 143 -16.00 -16.30 -1.92
C LEU A 143 -17.50 -16.47 -1.67
N ALA A 144 -17.84 -17.22 -0.64
CA ALA A 144 -19.20 -17.26 -0.10
C ALA A 144 -19.47 -16.03 0.77
N SER A 145 -18.48 -15.64 1.57
CA SER A 145 -18.60 -14.54 2.52
C SER A 145 -17.25 -13.92 2.87
N PHE A 146 -17.30 -12.66 3.29
CA PHE A 146 -16.27 -12.01 4.08
C PHE A 146 -16.67 -12.18 5.55
N ASP A 147 -15.80 -12.79 6.37
CA ASP A 147 -16.07 -13.17 7.75
C ASP A 147 -15.32 -12.26 8.73
N ASP A 148 -15.69 -12.21 9.99
CA ASP A 148 -15.14 -11.28 10.99
C ASP A 148 -13.62 -11.43 11.20
N ASP A 149 -13.07 -12.61 10.89
CA ASP A 149 -11.65 -12.97 11.05
C ASP A 149 -11.00 -13.52 9.77
N GLY A 150 -11.64 -13.32 8.60
CA GLY A 150 -11.18 -13.87 7.34
C GLY A 150 -12.26 -13.94 6.28
N PHE A 151 -12.35 -15.08 5.58
CA PHE A 151 -13.31 -15.27 4.47
C PHE A 151 -13.59 -16.75 4.27
N THR A 152 -14.75 -17.07 3.70
CA THR A 152 -15.14 -18.45 3.37
C THR A 152 -15.15 -18.65 1.86
N TRP A 153 -14.47 -19.70 1.41
CA TRP A 153 -14.53 -20.19 0.03
C TRP A 153 -15.72 -21.10 -0.18
N GLN A 154 -16.40 -20.89 -1.30
CA GLN A 154 -17.39 -21.83 -1.81
C GLN A 154 -16.84 -22.57 -3.01
N TYR A 155 -16.95 -23.90 -2.97
CA TYR A 155 -16.65 -24.76 -4.11
C TYR A 155 -17.63 -24.47 -5.25
N GLY A 156 -17.11 -24.44 -6.48
CA GLY A 156 -17.93 -24.30 -7.69
C GLY A 156 -18.25 -25.65 -8.33
N SER A 157 -19.19 -25.66 -9.27
CA SER A 157 -19.58 -26.85 -10.02
C SER A 157 -18.63 -27.22 -11.17
N GLY A 158 -17.61 -26.43 -11.41
CA GLY A 158 -16.63 -26.60 -12.50
C GLY A 158 -15.21 -26.85 -12.00
N SER A 159 -14.27 -26.93 -12.93
CA SER A 159 -12.84 -27.22 -12.69
C SER A 159 -12.04 -26.04 -12.07
N GLY A 160 -12.70 -25.05 -11.53
CA GLY A 160 -12.05 -23.80 -11.10
C GLY A 160 -11.58 -23.74 -9.65
N ASN A 161 -11.36 -24.88 -9.00
CA ASN A 161 -10.86 -24.91 -7.61
C ASN A 161 -9.37 -24.60 -7.49
N GLU A 162 -8.70 -24.50 -8.60
CA GLU A 162 -7.28 -24.22 -8.73
C GLU A 162 -6.87 -22.95 -7.97
N TRP A 163 -7.77 -21.98 -7.89
CA TRP A 163 -7.47 -20.68 -7.25
C TRP A 163 -7.53 -20.70 -5.72
N TRP A 164 -8.05 -21.82 -5.10
CA TRP A 164 -8.36 -21.77 -3.66
C TRP A 164 -8.11 -23.05 -2.88
N ASN A 165 -8.33 -24.20 -3.51
CA ASN A 165 -8.47 -25.41 -2.71
C ASN A 165 -7.88 -26.67 -3.32
N GLN A 166 -7.24 -26.60 -4.48
CA GLN A 166 -6.32 -27.68 -4.90
C GLN A 166 -5.19 -27.82 -3.88
N SER A 167 -4.50 -28.96 -3.85
CA SER A 167 -3.39 -29.23 -2.93
C SER A 167 -2.17 -28.33 -3.19
N TYR A 168 -2.40 -27.03 -3.35
CA TYR A 168 -1.38 -26.00 -3.54
C TYR A 168 -1.28 -25.09 -2.33
N ASN A 169 -0.21 -24.34 -2.25
CA ASN A 169 -0.01 -23.31 -1.24
C ASN A 169 -0.55 -21.97 -1.75
N TYR A 170 -1.22 -21.26 -0.89
CA TYR A 170 -1.88 -19.99 -1.21
C TYR A 170 -1.44 -18.88 -0.26
N VAL A 171 -1.58 -17.67 -0.74
CA VAL A 171 -1.51 -16.44 0.04
C VAL A 171 -2.71 -15.57 -0.30
N ALA A 172 -3.25 -14.86 0.69
CA ALA A 172 -4.15 -13.74 0.47
C ALA A 172 -3.72 -12.53 1.28
N TRP A 173 -3.70 -11.37 0.63
CA TRP A 173 -3.52 -10.07 1.24
C TRP A 173 -4.89 -9.42 1.33
N CYS A 174 -5.20 -8.91 2.51
CA CYS A 174 -6.53 -8.48 2.87
C CYS A 174 -6.52 -7.06 3.44
N TRP A 175 -7.46 -6.24 2.99
CA TRP A 175 -7.64 -4.87 3.47
C TRP A 175 -9.06 -4.66 3.98
N LYS A 176 -9.17 -3.85 5.05
CA LYS A 176 -10.44 -3.38 5.59
C LYS A 176 -10.77 -2.01 5.02
N ALA A 177 -11.87 -1.90 4.32
CA ALA A 177 -12.47 -0.62 3.92
C ALA A 177 -13.54 -0.18 4.94
N GLY A 178 -14.57 0.54 4.53
CA GLY A 178 -15.61 1.07 5.42
C GLY A 178 -16.79 0.14 5.69
N GLY A 179 -16.72 -1.13 5.24
CA GLY A 179 -17.84 -2.07 5.32
C GLY A 179 -18.88 -1.84 4.22
N ALA A 180 -20.16 -1.79 4.57
CA ALA A 180 -21.22 -1.63 3.59
C ALA A 180 -21.05 -0.35 2.75
N ALA A 181 -21.14 -0.50 1.43
CA ALA A 181 -21.01 0.63 0.52
C ALA A 181 -22.17 1.61 0.67
N VAL A 182 -21.88 2.90 0.55
CA VAL A 182 -22.86 3.98 0.55
C VAL A 182 -22.75 4.77 -0.75
N THR A 183 -23.87 5.36 -1.17
CA THR A 183 -23.89 6.24 -2.34
C THR A 183 -23.13 7.53 -2.03
N ASN A 184 -22.20 7.88 -2.92
CA ASN A 184 -21.43 9.13 -2.87
C ASN A 184 -21.72 9.94 -4.15
N SER A 185 -22.30 11.11 -3.97
CA SER A 185 -22.66 12.03 -5.06
C SER A 185 -21.82 13.32 -5.08
N VAL A 186 -20.64 13.30 -4.44
CA VAL A 186 -19.72 14.45 -4.42
C VAL A 186 -19.08 14.69 -5.80
N GLY A 187 -18.82 13.62 -6.55
CA GLY A 187 -18.36 13.71 -7.95
C GLY A 187 -19.50 13.98 -8.95
N THR A 188 -19.14 14.22 -10.20
CA THR A 188 -20.11 14.35 -11.31
C THR A 188 -20.75 13.02 -11.69
N ILE A 189 -20.09 11.91 -11.35
CA ILE A 189 -20.62 10.55 -11.43
C ILE A 189 -20.89 10.05 -10.01
N SER A 190 -22.11 9.60 -9.75
CA SER A 190 -22.43 8.93 -8.47
C SER A 190 -21.72 7.60 -8.37
N SER A 191 -21.10 7.32 -7.22
CA SER A 191 -20.39 6.09 -6.94
C SER A 191 -20.94 5.37 -5.70
N GLN A 192 -20.75 4.04 -5.62
CA GLN A 192 -20.93 3.28 -4.39
C GLN A 192 -19.59 3.15 -3.72
N VAL A 193 -19.46 3.59 -2.47
CA VAL A 193 -18.17 3.75 -1.79
C VAL A 193 -18.15 3.04 -0.45
N SER A 194 -17.12 2.24 -0.22
CA SER A 194 -16.72 1.73 1.08
C SER A 194 -15.36 2.32 1.43
N ALA A 195 -15.31 3.27 2.37
CA ALA A 195 -14.10 4.03 2.69
C ALA A 195 -13.72 3.91 4.17
N ASN A 196 -12.50 3.47 4.41
CA ASN A 196 -11.85 3.47 5.72
C ASN A 196 -10.94 4.70 5.83
N LYS A 197 -11.46 5.78 6.38
CA LYS A 197 -10.75 7.05 6.52
C LYS A 197 -9.52 6.96 7.41
N GLU A 198 -9.59 6.15 8.46
CA GLU A 198 -8.48 5.93 9.40
C GLU A 198 -7.30 5.23 8.72
N ALA A 199 -7.58 4.19 7.92
CA ALA A 199 -6.58 3.41 7.19
C ALA A 199 -6.24 3.97 5.80
N GLY A 200 -6.94 5.02 5.35
CA GLY A 200 -6.69 5.66 4.07
C GLY A 200 -6.96 4.76 2.87
N PHE A 201 -7.95 3.86 2.95
CA PHE A 201 -8.31 2.93 1.89
C PHE A 201 -9.79 3.01 1.51
N SER A 202 -10.07 3.04 0.21
CA SER A 202 -11.43 3.09 -0.33
C SER A 202 -11.63 2.17 -1.52
N ILE A 203 -12.81 1.57 -1.60
CA ILE A 203 -13.31 0.79 -2.73
C ILE A 203 -14.50 1.54 -3.31
N MET A 204 -14.48 1.78 -4.61
CA MET A 204 -15.54 2.51 -5.31
C MET A 204 -16.03 1.71 -6.51
N THR A 205 -17.33 1.72 -6.76
CA THR A 205 -17.88 1.30 -8.06
C THR A 205 -18.70 2.41 -8.68
N TYR A 206 -18.63 2.53 -10.00
CA TYR A 206 -19.35 3.56 -10.76
C TYR A 206 -19.61 3.10 -12.20
N THR A 207 -20.52 3.79 -12.88
CA THR A 207 -20.75 3.62 -14.32
C THR A 207 -20.19 4.84 -15.04
N GLY A 208 -19.33 4.62 -16.01
CA GLY A 208 -18.73 5.69 -16.82
C GLY A 208 -19.79 6.47 -17.60
N ASN A 209 -19.54 7.75 -17.84
CA ASN A 209 -20.41 8.64 -18.60
C ASN A 209 -19.77 9.18 -19.91
N GLY A 210 -18.53 8.82 -20.20
CA GLY A 210 -17.79 9.24 -21.39
C GLY A 210 -17.31 10.69 -21.39
N SER A 211 -17.62 11.47 -20.36
CA SER A 211 -17.25 12.88 -20.30
C SER A 211 -15.83 13.06 -19.80
N ASN A 212 -15.01 13.79 -20.56
CA ASN A 212 -13.66 14.13 -20.13
C ASN A 212 -13.70 15.05 -18.90
N GLY A 213 -12.88 14.75 -17.89
CA GLY A 213 -12.85 15.50 -16.64
C GLY A 213 -13.99 15.17 -15.68
N ALA A 214 -14.79 14.13 -15.96
CA ALA A 214 -15.76 13.64 -15.00
C ALA A 214 -15.07 13.18 -13.71
N THR A 215 -15.80 13.24 -12.59
CA THR A 215 -15.23 12.95 -11.27
C THR A 215 -16.06 11.93 -10.52
N ILE A 216 -15.39 11.10 -9.69
CA ILE A 216 -16.02 10.20 -8.72
C ILE A 216 -15.59 10.56 -7.31
N GLY A 217 -16.52 10.51 -6.35
CA GLY A 217 -16.20 10.67 -4.93
C GLY A 217 -15.56 9.42 -4.37
N HIS A 218 -14.49 9.57 -3.59
CA HIS A 218 -13.76 8.43 -3.00
C HIS A 218 -14.03 8.22 -1.50
N GLY A 219 -14.64 9.18 -0.82
CA GLY A 219 -15.05 9.06 0.58
C GLY A 219 -13.94 9.13 1.63
N LEU A 220 -12.67 9.29 1.25
CA LEU A 220 -11.56 9.50 2.17
C LEU A 220 -11.46 10.97 2.59
N ASP A 221 -10.72 11.25 3.68
CA ASP A 221 -10.50 12.61 4.20
C ASP A 221 -9.23 13.28 3.62
N SER A 222 -8.43 12.52 2.85
CA SER A 222 -7.23 12.99 2.17
C SER A 222 -7.22 12.56 0.71
N ALA A 223 -6.49 13.28 -0.13
CA ALA A 223 -6.31 12.93 -1.53
C ALA A 223 -5.65 11.55 -1.67
N PRO A 224 -6.22 10.64 -2.46
CA PRO A 224 -5.55 9.38 -2.77
C PRO A 224 -4.20 9.61 -3.47
N GLU A 225 -3.21 8.83 -3.06
CA GLU A 225 -1.86 8.87 -3.61
C GLU A 225 -1.58 7.72 -4.59
N PHE A 226 -2.40 6.67 -4.55
CA PHE A 226 -2.34 5.51 -5.43
C PHE A 226 -3.76 5.04 -5.73
N VAL A 227 -4.12 5.03 -7.00
CA VAL A 227 -5.46 4.66 -7.47
C VAL A 227 -5.35 3.64 -8.58
N ILE A 228 -6.07 2.52 -8.44
CA ILE A 228 -6.20 1.49 -9.47
C ILE A 228 -7.64 1.48 -9.98
N VAL A 229 -7.83 1.49 -11.30
CA VAL A 229 -9.16 1.41 -11.93
C VAL A 229 -9.23 0.21 -12.88
N LYS A 230 -10.39 -0.48 -12.89
CA LYS A 230 -10.66 -1.62 -13.78
C LYS A 230 -12.09 -1.60 -14.30
N GLY A 231 -12.22 -1.76 -15.61
CA GLY A 231 -13.51 -2.05 -16.25
C GLY A 231 -14.01 -3.45 -15.84
N ARG A 232 -15.27 -3.53 -15.39
CA ARG A 232 -15.89 -4.77 -14.90
C ARG A 232 -16.51 -5.60 -16.01
N ASN A 233 -17.22 -4.96 -16.92
CA ASN A 233 -18.00 -5.59 -18.01
C ASN A 233 -17.36 -5.40 -19.39
N ASN A 234 -16.11 -4.96 -19.44
CA ASN A 234 -15.32 -4.88 -20.67
C ASN A 234 -13.87 -5.32 -20.41
N ALA A 235 -13.27 -6.00 -21.40
CA ALA A 235 -11.90 -6.53 -21.32
C ALA A 235 -10.88 -5.39 -21.51
N LEU A 236 -10.53 -4.73 -20.43
CA LEU A 236 -9.67 -3.54 -20.36
C LEU A 236 -8.49 -3.77 -19.44
N ASN A 237 -7.39 -3.04 -19.65
CA ASN A 237 -6.27 -3.03 -18.71
C ASN A 237 -6.67 -2.43 -17.36
N TRP A 238 -5.97 -2.83 -16.34
CA TRP A 238 -5.97 -2.19 -15.03
C TRP A 238 -5.06 -0.96 -15.09
N VAL A 239 -5.60 0.22 -14.89
CA VAL A 239 -4.83 1.45 -14.98
C VAL A 239 -4.60 2.07 -13.61
N ILE A 240 -3.42 2.65 -13.44
CA ILE A 240 -2.94 3.22 -12.19
C ILE A 240 -2.54 4.66 -12.39
N THR A 241 -3.01 5.57 -11.52
CA THR A 241 -2.39 6.87 -11.26
C THR A 241 -1.81 6.89 -9.86
N GLU A 242 -0.66 7.53 -9.71
CA GLU A 242 0.02 7.63 -8.42
C GLU A 242 0.67 9.03 -8.27
N LYS A 243 1.02 9.39 -7.05
CA LYS A 243 1.30 10.77 -6.66
C LYS A 243 2.55 11.42 -7.27
N ASN A 244 3.49 10.63 -7.81
CA ASN A 244 4.77 11.20 -8.26
C ASN A 244 4.64 11.87 -9.62
N ASP A 245 3.75 11.40 -10.52
CA ASP A 245 3.55 12.02 -11.82
C ASP A 245 2.14 11.78 -12.39
N HIS A 246 1.23 12.70 -12.13
CA HIS A 246 -0.15 12.63 -12.65
C HIS A 246 -0.27 12.94 -14.15
N SER A 247 0.80 13.36 -14.83
CA SER A 247 0.81 13.46 -16.29
C SER A 247 0.97 12.10 -16.99
N LYS A 248 1.22 11.04 -16.19
CA LYS A 248 1.44 9.67 -16.63
C LYS A 248 0.52 8.70 -15.92
N TYR A 249 0.48 7.49 -16.44
CA TYR A 249 -0.19 6.34 -15.81
C TYR A 249 0.64 5.07 -15.99
N LEU A 250 0.35 4.08 -15.18
CA LEU A 250 0.87 2.72 -15.27
C LEU A 250 -0.28 1.73 -15.51
N GLU A 251 0.07 0.52 -15.89
CA GLU A 251 -0.87 -0.59 -15.98
C GLU A 251 -0.43 -1.72 -15.05
N LEU A 252 -1.38 -2.25 -14.25
CA LEU A 252 -1.07 -3.33 -13.31
C LEU A 252 -0.79 -4.66 -14.03
N ASN A 253 -1.51 -4.95 -15.10
CA ASN A 253 -1.47 -6.23 -15.81
C ASN A 253 -0.47 -6.26 -16.99
N THR A 254 0.34 -5.22 -17.16
CA THR A 254 1.35 -5.15 -18.23
C THR A 254 2.75 -4.86 -17.69
N THR A 255 3.74 -4.87 -18.57
CA THR A 255 5.13 -4.51 -18.28
C THR A 255 5.54 -3.15 -18.86
N GLN A 256 4.59 -2.36 -19.31
CA GLN A 256 4.85 -1.04 -19.91
C GLN A 256 5.35 -0.05 -18.84
N ALA A 257 6.41 0.70 -19.14
CA ALA A 257 6.81 1.86 -18.35
C ALA A 257 5.68 2.91 -18.29
N TYR A 258 5.91 4.02 -17.61
CA TYR A 258 4.99 5.16 -17.62
C TYR A 258 4.52 5.52 -19.02
N GLN A 259 3.21 5.59 -19.19
CA GLN A 259 2.55 6.04 -20.40
C GLN A 259 2.04 7.46 -20.21
N ASN A 260 2.17 8.31 -21.25
CA ASN A 260 1.72 9.69 -21.18
C ASN A 260 0.19 9.79 -21.28
N GLN A 261 -0.42 10.53 -20.39
CA GLN A 261 -1.86 10.81 -20.43
C GLN A 261 -2.26 11.71 -21.63
N SER A 262 -1.32 12.44 -22.23
CA SER A 262 -1.55 13.18 -23.48
C SER A 262 -1.92 12.28 -24.66
N SER A 263 -1.46 11.02 -24.66
CA SER A 263 -1.77 10.02 -25.70
C SER A 263 -3.03 9.21 -25.36
N TYR A 264 -3.24 8.92 -24.08
CA TYR A 264 -4.35 8.12 -23.57
C TYR A 264 -4.84 8.74 -22.28
N ASN A 265 -5.88 9.53 -22.37
CA ASN A 265 -6.39 10.33 -21.26
C ASN A 265 -7.16 9.50 -20.20
N MET A 266 -6.42 8.83 -19.32
CA MET A 266 -7.00 7.97 -18.29
C MET A 266 -7.57 8.77 -17.12
N PHE A 267 -6.82 9.77 -16.61
CA PHE A 267 -7.13 10.53 -15.39
C PHE A 267 -7.07 12.04 -15.62
N ASN A 268 -7.17 12.48 -16.89
CA ASN A 268 -7.15 13.88 -17.28
C ASN A 268 -5.91 14.66 -16.79
N SER A 269 -4.77 13.96 -16.64
CA SER A 269 -3.52 14.54 -16.09
C SER A 269 -3.77 15.33 -14.80
N THR A 270 -4.73 14.91 -13.99
CA THR A 270 -5.20 15.66 -12.82
C THR A 270 -4.96 14.84 -11.55
N ALA A 271 -4.28 15.45 -10.58
CA ALA A 271 -4.13 14.86 -9.25
C ALA A 271 -5.50 14.65 -8.58
N PRO A 272 -5.72 13.53 -7.87
CA PRO A 272 -6.88 13.41 -7.01
C PRO A 272 -6.94 14.56 -6.00
N SER A 273 -8.14 15.05 -5.72
CA SER A 273 -8.36 16.02 -4.64
C SER A 273 -8.64 15.29 -3.31
N SER A 274 -8.90 16.04 -2.25
CA SER A 274 -9.34 15.45 -0.96
C SER A 274 -10.73 14.81 -1.00
N THR A 275 -11.47 14.96 -2.10
CA THR A 275 -12.87 14.48 -2.19
C THR A 275 -13.16 13.66 -3.45
N VAL A 276 -12.47 13.93 -4.56
CA VAL A 276 -12.76 13.29 -5.85
C VAL A 276 -11.51 12.85 -6.60
N ILE A 277 -11.70 11.84 -7.45
CA ILE A 277 -10.75 11.41 -8.48
C ILE A 277 -11.30 11.88 -9.82
N THR A 278 -10.46 12.55 -10.61
CA THR A 278 -10.80 12.99 -11.98
C THR A 278 -10.52 11.86 -12.97
N LEU A 279 -11.44 11.65 -13.88
CA LEU A 279 -11.39 10.65 -14.93
C LEU A 279 -11.21 11.32 -16.30
N GLY A 280 -10.51 10.65 -17.20
CA GLY A 280 -10.51 11.02 -18.61
C GLY A 280 -11.78 10.55 -19.33
N ASN A 281 -11.68 10.34 -20.62
CA ASN A 281 -12.79 9.87 -21.47
C ASN A 281 -12.46 8.56 -22.20
N ILE A 282 -11.45 7.84 -21.73
CA ILE A 282 -10.94 6.64 -22.41
C ILE A 282 -11.54 5.35 -21.80
N GLY A 283 -11.55 4.27 -22.59
CA GLY A 283 -12.16 2.98 -22.26
C GLY A 283 -11.81 2.43 -20.89
N ASN A 284 -10.57 2.60 -20.47
CA ASN A 284 -10.06 2.00 -19.23
C ASN A 284 -10.61 2.66 -17.95
N THR A 285 -11.13 3.89 -18.03
CA THR A 285 -11.60 4.63 -16.84
C THR A 285 -13.02 5.16 -16.94
N ASN A 286 -13.52 5.58 -18.13
CA ASN A 286 -14.77 6.34 -18.18
C ASN A 286 -15.54 6.23 -19.50
N THR A 287 -15.57 5.10 -20.17
CA THR A 287 -16.49 4.93 -21.30
C THR A 287 -17.94 4.90 -20.82
N ASN A 288 -18.80 5.58 -21.55
CA ASN A 288 -20.23 5.60 -21.26
C ASN A 288 -20.85 4.19 -21.19
N GLY A 289 -21.56 3.89 -20.11
CA GLY A 289 -22.23 2.63 -19.86
C GLY A 289 -21.33 1.46 -19.42
N ILE A 290 -20.02 1.65 -19.32
CA ILE A 290 -19.12 0.64 -18.74
C ILE A 290 -19.13 0.78 -17.22
N ASN A 291 -19.23 -0.34 -16.53
CA ASN A 291 -19.10 -0.42 -15.07
C ASN A 291 -17.63 -0.57 -14.68
N TYR A 292 -17.22 0.17 -13.66
CA TYR A 292 -15.85 0.17 -13.15
C TYR A 292 -15.81 -0.15 -11.67
N VAL A 293 -14.65 -0.63 -11.22
CA VAL A 293 -14.22 -0.62 -9.83
C VAL A 293 -12.94 0.20 -9.72
N ALA A 294 -12.81 0.97 -8.64
CA ALA A 294 -11.59 1.67 -8.29
C ALA A 294 -11.19 1.35 -6.85
N TYR A 295 -9.89 1.18 -6.63
CA TYR A 295 -9.27 1.04 -5.32
C TYR A 295 -8.34 2.22 -5.12
N ALA A 296 -8.43 2.89 -3.98
CA ALA A 296 -7.67 4.10 -3.72
C ALA A 296 -7.03 4.07 -2.33
N TRP A 297 -5.76 4.45 -2.26
CA TRP A 297 -5.00 4.54 -1.02
C TRP A 297 -4.31 5.88 -0.90
N HIS A 298 -4.17 6.39 0.32
CA HIS A 298 -3.22 7.42 0.69
C HIS A 298 -2.30 6.95 1.81
N SER A 299 -1.14 7.57 1.95
CA SER A 299 -0.19 7.28 3.03
C SER A 299 -0.77 7.66 4.39
N VAL A 300 -0.61 6.76 5.36
CA VAL A 300 -1.02 6.95 6.75
C VAL A 300 0.18 6.72 7.65
N PRO A 301 0.65 7.73 8.41
CA PRO A 301 1.82 7.60 9.26
C PRO A 301 1.76 6.40 10.20
N GLY A 302 2.81 5.58 10.19
CA GLY A 302 2.91 4.36 10.98
C GLY A 302 2.15 3.15 10.46
N TYR A 303 1.44 3.28 9.33
CA TYR A 303 0.62 2.19 8.77
C TYR A 303 0.85 1.94 7.28
N SER A 304 0.80 2.96 6.45
CA SER A 304 0.94 2.79 5.00
C SER A 304 1.78 3.88 4.37
N LYS A 305 2.43 3.56 3.26
CA LYS A 305 3.20 4.54 2.49
C LYS A 305 3.12 4.25 1.00
N VAL A 306 2.77 5.27 0.23
CA VAL A 306 3.02 5.38 -1.19
C VAL A 306 4.29 6.20 -1.38
N GLY A 307 5.23 5.73 -2.18
CA GLY A 307 6.50 6.41 -2.37
C GLY A 307 7.19 6.04 -3.67
N ALA A 308 8.34 6.66 -3.86
CA ALA A 308 9.26 6.32 -4.95
C ALA A 308 10.68 6.23 -4.42
N PHE A 309 11.52 5.49 -5.12
CA PHE A 309 12.95 5.43 -4.88
C PHE A 309 13.70 5.17 -6.20
N ASN A 310 14.98 5.50 -6.22
CA ASN A 310 15.84 5.18 -7.34
C ASN A 310 16.76 4.01 -6.97
N GLY A 311 16.95 3.11 -7.90
CA GLY A 311 18.05 2.15 -7.84
C GLY A 311 19.39 2.88 -7.98
N ASP A 312 20.45 2.32 -7.44
CA ASP A 312 21.84 2.84 -7.56
C ASP A 312 22.75 1.91 -8.34
N GLY A 313 22.23 0.79 -8.82
CA GLY A 313 22.98 -0.23 -9.56
C GLY A 313 23.71 -1.24 -8.68
N GLU A 314 23.72 -1.03 -7.36
CA GLU A 314 24.44 -1.88 -6.41
C GLU A 314 23.54 -2.92 -5.77
N THR A 315 24.09 -4.04 -5.33
CA THR A 315 23.36 -5.11 -4.62
C THR A 315 23.13 -4.80 -3.13
N ASP A 316 23.77 -3.79 -2.61
CA ASP A 316 23.57 -3.27 -1.26
C ASP A 316 23.04 -1.82 -1.33
N ASN A 317 21.88 -1.70 -1.92
CA ASN A 317 21.24 -0.47 -2.37
C ASN A 317 20.68 0.39 -1.22
N THR A 318 20.09 1.50 -1.56
CA THR A 318 19.59 2.52 -0.65
C THR A 318 18.54 1.99 0.34
N PHE A 319 18.56 2.50 1.57
CA PHE A 319 17.47 2.32 2.53
C PHE A 319 16.30 3.25 2.20
N ILE A 320 15.10 2.69 2.17
CA ILE A 320 13.85 3.41 1.90
C ILE A 320 13.04 3.53 3.19
N PRO A 321 12.97 4.75 3.78
CA PRO A 321 12.25 4.95 5.02
C PRO A 321 10.74 4.91 4.78
N CYS A 322 10.01 4.11 5.57
CA CYS A 322 8.56 4.06 5.58
C CYS A 322 7.95 4.73 6.82
N GLY A 323 8.75 4.86 7.89
CA GLY A 323 8.26 5.30 9.20
C GLY A 323 7.55 4.18 9.98
N PHE A 324 7.65 2.93 9.50
CA PHE A 324 7.16 1.70 10.13
C PHE A 324 7.91 0.50 9.53
N ARG A 325 7.78 -0.67 10.15
CA ARG A 325 8.25 -1.93 9.57
C ARG A 325 7.24 -2.41 8.53
N PRO A 326 7.58 -2.46 7.23
CA PRO A 326 6.68 -2.99 6.21
C PRO A 326 6.43 -4.48 6.43
N ALA A 327 5.17 -4.89 6.36
CA ALA A 327 4.77 -6.28 6.29
C ALA A 327 4.45 -6.75 4.87
N TRP A 328 4.12 -5.81 3.99
CA TRP A 328 3.84 -6.03 2.59
C TRP A 328 4.36 -4.85 1.76
N ILE A 329 4.97 -5.16 0.64
CA ILE A 329 5.46 -4.16 -0.32
C ILE A 329 5.09 -4.63 -1.71
N MET A 330 4.51 -3.73 -2.51
CA MET A 330 4.39 -3.86 -3.96
C MET A 330 5.17 -2.73 -4.62
N ALA A 331 6.07 -3.07 -5.54
CA ALA A 331 6.91 -2.08 -6.19
C ALA A 331 7.11 -2.40 -7.68
N ARG A 332 7.40 -1.37 -8.48
CA ARG A 332 7.70 -1.49 -9.90
C ARG A 332 8.54 -0.34 -10.40
N THR A 333 9.39 -0.62 -11.42
CA THR A 333 10.06 0.43 -12.21
C THR A 333 9.05 1.22 -13.06
N THR A 334 9.30 2.52 -13.18
CA THR A 334 8.41 3.44 -13.91
C THR A 334 8.98 3.91 -15.24
N ASN A 335 10.29 3.90 -15.39
CA ASN A 335 11.00 4.44 -16.55
C ASN A 335 11.51 3.38 -17.53
N THR A 336 11.43 2.10 -17.18
CA THR A 336 11.89 0.98 -18.02
C THR A 336 10.76 -0.02 -18.24
N SER A 337 10.50 -0.37 -19.52
CA SER A 337 9.55 -1.42 -19.87
C SER A 337 10.16 -2.82 -19.62
N GLY A 338 9.29 -3.81 -19.39
CA GLY A 338 9.70 -5.17 -19.01
C GLY A 338 9.68 -5.45 -17.52
N GLY A 339 9.61 -4.40 -16.67
CA GLY A 339 9.52 -4.53 -15.22
C GLY A 339 8.20 -5.16 -14.76
N GLN A 340 8.26 -5.95 -13.69
CA GLN A 340 7.10 -6.58 -13.06
C GLN A 340 6.63 -5.77 -11.86
N TRP A 341 5.39 -5.97 -11.44
CA TRP A 341 4.90 -5.51 -10.15
C TRP A 341 5.25 -6.54 -9.08
N TRP A 342 6.35 -6.35 -8.39
CA TRP A 342 6.83 -7.26 -7.35
C TRP A 342 6.01 -7.14 -6.09
N ILE A 343 5.57 -8.26 -5.55
CA ILE A 343 4.90 -8.35 -4.25
C ILE A 343 5.72 -9.24 -3.33
N VAL A 344 6.11 -8.69 -2.19
CA VAL A 344 6.76 -9.41 -1.09
C VAL A 344 5.99 -9.16 0.21
N ASP A 345 6.07 -10.09 1.16
CA ASP A 345 5.47 -9.93 2.48
C ASP A 345 6.19 -10.77 3.55
N THR A 346 6.10 -10.28 4.79
CA THR A 346 6.73 -10.92 5.96
C THR A 346 5.96 -12.16 6.44
N LYS A 347 4.78 -12.44 5.89
CA LYS A 347 4.04 -13.67 6.22
C LYS A 347 4.62 -14.87 5.52
N ARG A 348 5.08 -14.69 4.27
CA ARG A 348 5.79 -15.71 3.49
C ARG A 348 7.24 -15.82 3.89
N ASP A 349 7.88 -14.69 4.22
CA ASP A 349 9.27 -14.58 4.66
C ASP A 349 9.34 -13.77 5.97
N PRO A 350 9.24 -14.41 7.12
CA PRO A 350 9.24 -13.70 8.42
C PRO A 350 10.60 -13.12 8.79
N ASP A 351 11.67 -13.66 8.23
CA ASP A 351 13.06 -13.28 8.51
C ASP A 351 13.71 -12.58 7.30
N ASN A 352 14.76 -11.78 7.57
CA ASN A 352 15.59 -11.20 6.52
C ASN A 352 16.62 -12.26 6.05
N VAL A 353 16.99 -12.29 4.80
CA VAL A 353 16.50 -11.47 3.68
C VAL A 353 15.15 -12.00 3.20
N VAL A 354 14.28 -11.11 2.68
CA VAL A 354 13.04 -11.54 2.00
C VAL A 354 13.39 -12.07 0.62
N TYR A 355 12.98 -13.32 0.34
CA TYR A 355 13.32 -14.03 -0.90
C TYR A 355 12.10 -14.29 -1.78
N ASN A 356 10.92 -14.57 -1.20
CA ASN A 356 9.76 -15.04 -1.95
C ASN A 356 8.99 -13.90 -2.60
N MET A 357 9.00 -13.86 -3.91
CA MET A 357 8.39 -12.81 -4.71
C MET A 357 7.30 -13.38 -5.62
N LEU A 358 6.17 -12.66 -5.69
CA LEU A 358 5.11 -12.88 -6.67
C LEU A 358 4.99 -11.63 -7.55
N ASP A 359 4.71 -11.83 -8.82
CA ASP A 359 4.53 -10.75 -9.78
C ASP A 359 3.03 -10.51 -10.01
N ALA A 360 2.49 -9.35 -9.59
CA ALA A 360 1.06 -9.05 -9.66
C ALA A 360 0.48 -9.09 -11.08
N ASN A 361 1.31 -8.90 -12.07
CA ASN A 361 0.98 -8.89 -13.49
C ASN A 361 1.26 -10.24 -14.21
N ARG A 362 1.48 -11.32 -13.47
CA ARG A 362 1.76 -12.65 -14.03
C ARG A 362 1.08 -13.76 -13.24
N GLU A 363 0.72 -14.83 -13.93
CA GLU A 363 0.23 -16.06 -13.31
C GLU A 363 1.32 -16.95 -12.71
N ASN A 364 2.59 -16.62 -12.91
CA ASN A 364 3.75 -17.43 -12.52
C ASN A 364 3.70 -17.86 -11.05
N THR A 365 4.38 -18.97 -10.76
CA THR A 365 4.67 -19.40 -9.40
C THR A 365 5.54 -18.38 -8.66
N GLU A 366 5.55 -18.49 -7.35
CA GLU A 366 6.50 -17.77 -6.49
C GLU A 366 7.92 -18.06 -6.95
N ARG A 367 8.70 -16.99 -7.10
CA ARG A 367 10.12 -17.06 -7.42
C ARG A 367 10.95 -16.58 -6.25
N THR A 368 12.17 -17.08 -6.14
CA THR A 368 13.10 -16.69 -5.09
C THR A 368 14.20 -15.81 -5.67
N ASP A 369 14.42 -14.68 -5.00
CA ASP A 369 15.54 -13.77 -5.26
C ASP A 369 15.89 -13.03 -3.97
N THR A 370 17.09 -12.49 -3.85
CA THR A 370 17.48 -11.63 -2.72
C THR A 370 16.94 -10.23 -2.95
N ILE A 371 15.80 -9.88 -2.32
CA ILE A 371 15.03 -8.70 -2.72
C ILE A 371 15.19 -7.56 -1.73
N TYR A 372 14.75 -7.76 -0.49
CA TYR A 372 14.72 -6.73 0.54
C TYR A 372 15.19 -7.23 1.90
N ASP A 373 15.81 -6.33 2.66
CA ASP A 373 15.83 -6.40 4.11
C ASP A 373 14.68 -5.54 4.65
N ILE A 374 13.80 -6.14 5.43
CA ILE A 374 12.72 -5.43 6.11
C ILE A 374 13.24 -4.97 7.47
N ASN A 375 13.29 -3.66 7.66
CA ASN A 375 13.78 -3.01 8.87
C ASN A 375 12.63 -2.40 9.69
N SER A 376 12.91 -2.02 10.93
CA SER A 376 11.90 -1.49 11.87
C SER A 376 11.18 -0.21 11.40
N ASN A 377 11.78 0.54 10.46
CA ASN A 377 11.26 1.82 9.99
C ASN A 377 11.26 1.96 8.46
N GLY A 378 11.44 0.86 7.73
CA GLY A 378 11.49 0.85 6.27
C GLY A 378 12.06 -0.44 5.72
N PHE A 379 12.59 -0.38 4.51
CA PHE A 379 13.22 -1.52 3.86
C PHE A 379 14.48 -1.10 3.11
N LYS A 380 15.38 -2.04 2.93
CA LYS A 380 16.60 -1.86 2.15
C LYS A 380 16.54 -2.79 0.95
N VAL A 381 16.84 -2.27 -0.23
CA VAL A 381 16.89 -3.06 -1.45
C VAL A 381 18.21 -3.84 -1.50
N ARG A 382 18.12 -5.14 -1.81
CA ARG A 382 19.27 -6.07 -1.89
C ARG A 382 19.49 -6.58 -3.32
N LEU A 383 18.62 -6.22 -4.24
CA LEU A 383 18.71 -6.56 -5.64
C LEU A 383 19.48 -5.45 -6.37
N GLY A 384 20.41 -5.82 -7.24
CA GLY A 384 21.12 -4.89 -8.12
C GLY A 384 20.16 -4.26 -9.12
N LEU A 385 19.40 -3.28 -8.65
CA LEU A 385 18.52 -2.48 -9.50
C LEU A 385 19.39 -1.47 -10.25
N ASN A 386 19.19 -1.40 -11.57
CA ASN A 386 19.74 -0.31 -12.36
C ASN A 386 19.33 1.04 -11.77
N THR A 387 19.85 2.14 -12.29
CA THR A 387 19.46 3.51 -11.87
C THR A 387 18.01 3.87 -12.25
N ASP A 388 17.12 2.87 -12.26
CA ASP A 388 15.70 3.03 -12.57
C ASP A 388 14.95 3.69 -11.40
N THR A 389 13.89 4.41 -11.72
CA THR A 389 12.96 4.95 -10.73
C THR A 389 11.85 3.93 -10.47
N PHE A 390 11.59 3.67 -9.21
CA PHE A 390 10.54 2.75 -8.74
C PHE A 390 9.46 3.50 -7.98
N VAL A 391 8.21 3.09 -8.17
CA VAL A 391 7.12 3.43 -7.27
C VAL A 391 6.82 2.25 -6.37
N PHE A 392 6.36 2.51 -5.16
CA PHE A 392 5.96 1.46 -4.23
C PHE A 392 4.74 1.83 -3.40
N LEU A 393 4.05 0.79 -2.95
CA LEU A 393 3.00 0.81 -1.95
C LEU A 393 3.38 -0.17 -0.84
N ALA A 394 3.38 0.28 0.42
CA ALA A 394 3.75 -0.55 1.57
C ALA A 394 2.74 -0.42 2.71
N PHE A 395 2.55 -1.53 3.45
CA PHE A 395 1.68 -1.59 4.63
C PHE A 395 2.39 -2.24 5.81
N ALA A 396 2.10 -1.74 7.01
CA ALA A 396 2.49 -2.35 8.27
C ALA A 396 1.45 -3.40 8.71
N GLU A 397 1.90 -4.42 9.41
CA GLU A 397 1.05 -5.38 10.12
C GLU A 397 1.11 -5.15 11.64
N GLN A 398 2.11 -4.41 12.12
CA GLN A 398 2.29 -4.15 13.55
C GLN A 398 2.45 -2.65 13.81
N SER A 399 2.04 -2.21 15.01
CA SER A 399 2.22 -0.84 15.44
C SER A 399 3.70 -0.54 15.71
N ILE A 400 4.15 0.67 15.37
CA ILE A 400 5.49 1.16 15.72
C ILE A 400 5.71 1.17 17.24
N SER A 401 4.67 1.46 18.01
CA SER A 401 4.73 1.55 19.45
C SER A 401 3.69 0.67 20.11
N ASN A 402 4.10 -0.01 21.18
CA ASN A 402 3.15 -0.71 22.02
C ASN A 402 2.42 0.27 22.96
N PRO A 403 1.33 -0.15 23.66
CA PRO A 403 0.59 0.71 24.59
C PRO A 403 1.42 1.33 25.72
N PHE A 404 2.62 0.81 25.99
CA PHE A 404 3.55 1.28 27.02
C PHE A 404 4.64 2.21 26.46
N GLY A 405 4.53 2.64 25.20
CA GLY A 405 5.49 3.54 24.56
C GLY A 405 6.78 2.88 24.08
N GLY A 406 6.91 1.56 24.20
CA GLY A 406 8.04 0.81 23.66
C GLY A 406 7.89 0.56 22.18
N GLN A 407 9.00 0.40 21.45
CA GLN A 407 8.99 0.00 20.05
C GLN A 407 8.63 -1.47 19.95
N SER A 408 7.56 -1.81 19.24
CA SER A 408 7.01 -3.17 19.22
C SER A 408 7.69 -4.11 18.23
N ASP A 409 8.58 -3.60 17.38
CA ASP A 409 9.11 -4.37 16.26
C ASP A 409 10.56 -4.01 15.91
N ALA A 410 11.37 -3.72 16.93
CA ALA A 410 12.82 -3.65 16.74
C ALA A 410 13.37 -5.09 16.68
N ARG A 411 13.86 -5.50 15.53
CA ARG A 411 14.70 -6.67 15.34
C ARG A 411 16.11 -6.26 15.00
#